data_403cb7a7bc616e0a0096a046ad1e973d
#
_entry.id   403cb7a7bc616e0a0096a046ad1e973d
#
_cell.length_a   1.000
_cell.length_b   1.000
_cell.length_c   1.000
_cell.angle_alpha   90.00
_cell.angle_beta   90.00
_cell.angle_gamma   90.00
#
_symmetry.space_group_name_H-M   'P 1'
#
loop_
_entity.id
_entity.type
_entity.pdbx_description
1 polymer ?
#
loop_
_entity_poly.entity_id
_entity_poly.type
_entity_poly.pdbx_seq_one_letter_code
_entity_poly.pdbx_strand_id
1 'polypeptide(L)'
;MTPQVYLRKGKEESLMRRHPWIFSGAIDHIKAEDESEITEGALVEIYTRTGDFIALGHYQIGSIAVRVLTFDKEPIDQAWWNRRIAVAYDVRRTLGLTDNPDTDCYRLVHGEGDGLPGLVVDIYGTVAVVQCHSVGMYLARQDIARAILAAYGDRITAIYDKSSQTVPFNARLGAVDGYLWGSSDHSAHVVTENGEKFLVNWEQGQKTGFFLDQRENRELVKRYSKGRTVLNTFK
;
A
#
# COMPACT_ATOMS: atom_id res chain seq x y z
N MET A 1 -0.18 18.26 20.31
CA MET A 1 -0.88 17.03 20.79
C MET A 1 -1.42 16.28 19.58
N THR A 2 -1.35 14.94 19.55
CA THR A 2 -1.98 14.17 18.48
C THR A 2 -3.50 14.35 18.54
N PRO A 3 -4.19 14.72 17.43
CA PRO A 3 -5.63 14.88 17.44
C PRO A 3 -6.35 13.60 17.84
N GLN A 4 -7.46 13.71 18.53
CA GLN A 4 -8.22 12.62 19.11
C GLN A 4 -9.61 12.52 18.45
N VAL A 5 -9.93 11.35 17.93
CA VAL A 5 -11.21 11.02 17.30
C VAL A 5 -12.03 10.19 18.29
N TYR A 6 -13.18 10.69 18.70
CA TYR A 6 -14.09 9.99 19.61
C TYR A 6 -15.24 9.34 18.82
N LEU A 7 -15.49 8.07 19.08
CA LEU A 7 -16.55 7.32 18.38
C LEU A 7 -17.90 7.45 19.08
N ARG A 8 -18.98 7.38 18.32
CA ARG A 8 -20.32 7.25 18.84
C ARG A 8 -20.49 5.90 19.53
N LYS A 9 -21.32 5.84 20.57
CA LYS A 9 -21.62 4.63 21.31
C LYS A 9 -22.03 3.47 20.37
N GLY A 10 -21.39 2.32 20.54
CA GLY A 10 -21.63 1.09 19.75
C GLY A 10 -20.94 1.07 18.38
N LYS A 11 -20.22 2.14 17.98
CA LYS A 11 -19.48 2.16 16.70
C LYS A 11 -18.06 1.60 16.83
N GLU A 12 -17.58 1.39 18.03
CA GLU A 12 -16.33 0.70 18.37
C GLU A 12 -16.35 -0.81 18.06
N GLU A 13 -17.51 -1.44 17.94
CA GLU A 13 -17.63 -2.91 17.75
C GLU A 13 -16.89 -3.44 16.52
N SER A 14 -16.88 -2.70 15.41
CA SER A 14 -16.14 -3.09 14.19
C SER A 14 -14.64 -3.08 14.44
N LEU A 15 -14.14 -2.12 15.20
CA LEU A 15 -12.72 -1.99 15.55
C LEU A 15 -12.28 -3.08 16.54
N MET A 16 -13.16 -3.49 17.45
CA MET A 16 -12.90 -4.67 18.32
C MET A 16 -12.68 -5.95 17.51
N ARG A 17 -13.27 -6.05 16.33
CA ARG A 17 -13.02 -7.12 15.36
C ARG A 17 -11.84 -6.81 14.40
N ARG A 18 -11.02 -5.81 14.71
CA ARG A 18 -9.84 -5.40 13.93
C ARG A 18 -10.18 -4.91 12.51
N HIS A 19 -11.39 -4.36 12.27
CA HIS A 19 -11.72 -3.72 11.01
C HIS A 19 -10.89 -2.44 10.82
N PRO A 20 -10.18 -2.26 9.68
CA PRO A 20 -9.21 -1.18 9.54
C PRO A 20 -9.81 0.17 9.12
N TRP A 21 -11.13 0.28 8.94
CA TRP A 21 -11.78 1.51 8.50
C TRP A 21 -12.76 2.06 9.53
N ILE A 22 -12.69 3.38 9.72
CA ILE A 22 -13.68 4.14 10.48
C ILE A 22 -14.43 5.04 9.50
N PHE A 23 -15.72 4.82 9.37
CA PHE A 23 -16.56 5.66 8.53
C PHE A 23 -16.93 6.96 9.24
N SER A 24 -17.09 8.06 8.46
CA SER A 24 -17.42 9.38 9.01
C SER A 24 -18.66 9.39 9.92
N GLY A 25 -19.67 8.59 9.59
CA GLY A 25 -20.87 8.43 10.43
C GLY A 25 -20.64 7.75 11.79
N ALA A 26 -19.47 7.15 12.02
CA ALA A 26 -19.10 6.56 13.30
C ALA A 26 -18.47 7.56 14.28
N ILE A 27 -18.01 8.72 13.78
CA ILE A 27 -17.34 9.75 14.57
C ILE A 27 -18.39 10.61 15.30
N ASP A 28 -18.21 10.80 16.60
CA ASP A 28 -19.01 11.70 17.42
C ASP A 28 -18.44 13.13 17.36
N HIS A 29 -17.19 13.27 17.75
CA HIS A 29 -16.45 14.55 17.69
C HIS A 29 -14.95 14.30 17.56
N ILE A 30 -14.23 15.37 17.24
CA ILE A 30 -12.77 15.36 17.14
C ILE A 30 -12.24 16.45 18.06
N LYS A 31 -11.20 16.12 18.84
CA LYS A 31 -10.51 17.06 19.73
C LYS A 31 -9.09 17.30 19.20
N ALA A 32 -8.78 18.54 18.88
CA ALA A 32 -7.46 19.01 18.47
C ALA A 32 -7.03 20.19 19.38
N GLU A 33 -5.73 20.52 19.40
CA GLU A 33 -5.20 21.63 20.22
C GLU A 33 -5.73 23.00 19.78
N ASP A 34 -5.80 23.20 18.48
CA ASP A 34 -6.47 24.34 17.88
C ASP A 34 -7.83 23.87 17.36
N GLU A 35 -8.86 24.71 17.44
CA GLU A 35 -10.16 24.47 16.77
C GLU A 35 -10.02 24.46 15.23
N SER A 36 -8.79 24.45 14.72
CA SER A 36 -8.46 24.32 13.31
C SER A 36 -8.83 22.93 12.80
N GLU A 37 -9.28 22.86 11.56
CA GLU A 37 -9.56 21.60 10.87
C GLU A 37 -8.32 20.71 10.86
N ILE A 38 -8.50 19.42 11.20
CA ILE A 38 -7.41 18.45 11.13
C ILE A 38 -6.99 18.30 9.66
N THR A 39 -5.69 18.41 9.43
CA THR A 39 -5.11 18.23 8.10
C THR A 39 -5.31 16.80 7.61
N GLU A 40 -5.74 16.62 6.37
CA GLU A 40 -5.81 15.28 5.76
C GLU A 40 -4.45 14.60 5.79
N GLY A 41 -4.46 13.31 6.10
CA GLY A 41 -3.25 12.51 6.27
C GLY A 41 -2.63 12.59 7.66
N ALA A 42 -3.13 13.45 8.54
CA ALA A 42 -2.64 13.53 9.91
C ALA A 42 -2.84 12.21 10.66
N LEU A 43 -1.86 11.85 11.50
CA LEU A 43 -2.01 10.75 12.45
C LEU A 43 -3.00 11.20 13.56
N VAL A 44 -3.97 10.34 13.87
CA VAL A 44 -4.98 10.57 14.90
C VAL A 44 -5.05 9.38 15.86
N GLU A 45 -5.34 9.67 17.13
CA GLU A 45 -5.69 8.67 18.13
C GLU A 45 -7.21 8.45 18.14
N ILE A 46 -7.65 7.21 18.23
CA ILE A 46 -9.06 6.83 18.22
C ILE A 46 -9.45 6.36 19.63
N TYR A 47 -10.58 6.87 20.11
CA TYR A 47 -11.10 6.59 21.44
C TYR A 47 -12.57 6.16 21.40
N THR A 48 -12.96 5.34 22.36
CA THR A 48 -14.38 5.13 22.67
C THR A 48 -15.02 6.44 23.12
N ARG A 49 -16.36 6.46 23.20
CA ARG A 49 -17.07 7.60 23.78
C ARG A 49 -16.69 7.87 25.26
N THR A 50 -16.28 6.83 25.98
CA THR A 50 -15.87 6.91 27.39
C THR A 50 -14.41 7.33 27.58
N GLY A 51 -13.63 7.45 26.51
CA GLY A 51 -12.24 7.89 26.56
C GLY A 51 -11.22 6.75 26.62
N ASP A 52 -11.62 5.51 26.31
CA ASP A 52 -10.70 4.39 26.23
C ASP A 52 -10.03 4.39 24.86
N PHE A 53 -8.70 4.28 24.81
CA PHE A 53 -7.94 4.20 23.57
C PHE A 53 -8.28 2.93 22.80
N ILE A 54 -8.40 3.04 21.47
CA ILE A 54 -8.68 1.91 20.58
C ILE A 54 -7.57 1.68 19.56
N ALA A 55 -7.15 2.75 18.87
CA ALA A 55 -6.25 2.62 17.70
C ALA A 55 -5.54 3.94 17.35
N LEU A 56 -4.56 3.84 16.45
CA LEU A 56 -3.95 4.94 15.72
C LEU A 56 -4.24 4.79 14.23
N GLY A 57 -4.42 5.89 13.51
CA GLY A 57 -4.65 5.84 12.07
C GLY A 57 -4.49 7.17 11.37
N HIS A 58 -4.59 7.18 10.06
CA HIS A 58 -4.56 8.38 9.24
C HIS A 58 -5.98 8.91 9.01
N TYR A 59 -6.16 10.19 9.32
CA TYR A 59 -7.41 10.91 9.04
C TYR A 59 -7.51 11.32 7.56
N GLN A 60 -8.72 11.27 7.02
CA GLN A 60 -9.01 11.72 5.66
C GLN A 60 -10.45 12.21 5.56
N ILE A 61 -10.68 13.29 4.82
CA ILE A 61 -12.02 13.78 4.51
C ILE A 61 -12.68 12.82 3.52
N GLY A 62 -13.86 12.28 3.88
CA GLY A 62 -14.60 11.36 3.03
C GLY A 62 -15.41 10.33 3.82
N SER A 63 -15.96 9.35 3.13
CA SER A 63 -16.76 8.29 3.76
C SER A 63 -15.93 7.42 4.71
N ILE A 64 -14.69 7.06 4.33
CA ILE A 64 -13.72 6.42 5.21
C ILE A 64 -12.87 7.53 5.84
N ALA A 65 -13.27 7.95 7.04
CA ALA A 65 -12.65 9.09 7.71
C ALA A 65 -11.35 8.75 8.43
N VAL A 66 -11.14 7.50 8.85
CA VAL A 66 -9.85 7.05 9.37
C VAL A 66 -9.50 5.67 8.83
N ARG A 67 -8.24 5.52 8.43
CA ARG A 67 -7.63 4.22 8.13
C ARG A 67 -6.69 3.84 9.25
N VAL A 68 -7.03 2.78 9.98
CA VAL A 68 -6.29 2.31 11.15
C VAL A 68 -4.96 1.69 10.72
N LEU A 69 -3.87 2.12 11.35
CA LEU A 69 -2.52 1.59 11.17
C LEU A 69 -2.17 0.55 12.23
N THR A 70 -2.55 0.83 13.48
CA THR A 70 -2.29 -0.07 14.61
C THR A 70 -3.39 0.06 15.66
N PHE A 71 -3.60 -1.02 16.41
CA PHE A 71 -4.48 -1.06 17.58
C PHE A 71 -3.70 -0.95 18.89
N ASP A 72 -2.39 -0.78 18.79
CA ASP A 72 -1.51 -0.60 19.94
C ASP A 72 -1.11 0.88 20.06
N LYS A 73 -0.93 1.37 21.28
CA LYS A 73 -0.49 2.74 21.52
C LYS A 73 1.04 2.80 21.41
N GLU A 74 1.53 2.98 20.19
CA GLU A 74 2.94 3.00 19.85
C GLU A 74 3.28 4.15 18.89
N PRO A 75 4.52 4.62 18.81
CA PRO A 75 4.91 5.64 17.82
C PRO A 75 4.88 5.05 16.40
N ILE A 76 4.33 5.83 15.45
CA ILE A 76 4.37 5.52 14.02
C ILE A 76 5.61 6.22 13.44
N ASP A 77 6.76 5.65 13.72
CA ASP A 77 8.08 6.13 13.31
C ASP A 77 8.70 5.22 12.22
N GLN A 78 9.95 5.49 11.83
CA GLN A 78 10.66 4.68 10.85
C GLN A 78 10.82 3.21 11.30
N ALA A 79 10.99 2.96 12.59
CA ALA A 79 11.09 1.59 13.10
C ALA A 79 9.77 0.83 12.96
N TRP A 80 8.64 1.53 13.15
CA TRP A 80 7.31 0.97 12.89
C TRP A 80 7.14 0.61 11.41
N TRP A 81 7.44 1.51 10.49
CA TRP A 81 7.38 1.22 9.05
C TRP A 81 8.27 0.06 8.66
N ASN A 82 9.48 0.00 9.18
CA ASN A 82 10.41 -1.11 8.93
C ASN A 82 9.82 -2.45 9.36
N ARG A 83 9.23 -2.52 10.57
CA ARG A 83 8.57 -3.75 11.05
C ARG A 83 7.40 -4.15 10.16
N ARG A 84 6.55 -3.20 9.73
CA ARG A 84 5.38 -3.50 8.91
C ARG A 84 5.76 -4.03 7.53
N ILE A 85 6.73 -3.42 6.87
CA ILE A 85 7.24 -3.89 5.58
C ILE A 85 7.96 -5.24 5.73
N ALA A 86 8.73 -5.44 6.79
CA ALA A 86 9.38 -6.73 7.07
C ALA A 86 8.35 -7.86 7.24
N VAL A 87 7.24 -7.63 7.95
CA VAL A 87 6.14 -8.61 8.08
C VAL A 87 5.55 -8.96 6.71
N ALA A 88 5.27 -7.95 5.87
CA ALA A 88 4.77 -8.19 4.52
C ALA A 88 5.78 -8.98 3.66
N TYR A 89 7.07 -8.66 3.77
CA TYR A 89 8.15 -9.40 3.12
C TYR A 89 8.21 -10.87 3.59
N ASP A 90 8.13 -11.12 4.89
CA ASP A 90 8.17 -12.48 5.46
C ASP A 90 7.00 -13.35 5.01
N VAL A 91 5.81 -12.76 4.84
CA VAL A 91 4.66 -13.45 4.23
C VAL A 91 5.02 -13.90 2.81
N ARG A 92 5.61 -13.02 1.98
CA ARG A 92 5.98 -13.36 0.58
C ARG A 92 7.11 -14.38 0.53
N ARG A 93 8.04 -14.32 1.49
CA ARG A 93 9.09 -15.33 1.65
C ARG A 93 8.49 -16.69 1.98
N THR A 94 7.56 -16.76 2.90
CA THR A 94 6.86 -18.00 3.28
C THR A 94 6.06 -18.59 2.11
N LEU A 95 5.53 -17.73 1.23
CA LEU A 95 4.84 -18.13 0.01
C LEU A 95 5.79 -18.52 -1.14
N GLY A 96 7.12 -18.44 -0.94
CA GLY A 96 8.11 -18.76 -1.98
C GLY A 96 8.16 -17.76 -3.14
N LEU A 97 7.77 -16.50 -2.90
CA LEU A 97 7.79 -15.44 -3.92
C LEU A 97 9.10 -14.64 -3.91
N THR A 98 9.77 -14.57 -2.77
CA THR A 98 11.11 -13.97 -2.67
C THR A 98 12.17 -15.03 -3.00
N ASP A 99 13.28 -14.59 -3.58
CA ASP A 99 14.41 -15.47 -3.95
C ASP A 99 13.99 -16.66 -4.86
N ASN A 100 12.95 -16.47 -5.66
CA ASN A 100 12.42 -17.47 -6.59
C ASN A 100 13.06 -17.26 -7.97
N PRO A 101 13.81 -18.25 -8.50
CA PRO A 101 14.48 -18.12 -9.80
C PRO A 101 13.51 -18.03 -10.98
N ASP A 102 12.29 -18.57 -10.82
CA ASP A 102 11.26 -18.60 -11.85
C ASP A 102 10.24 -17.45 -11.74
N THR A 103 10.34 -16.61 -10.69
CA THR A 103 9.40 -15.49 -10.49
C THR A 103 10.07 -14.37 -9.70
N ASP A 104 10.26 -13.20 -10.32
CA ASP A 104 10.84 -12.01 -9.72
C ASP A 104 9.87 -10.82 -9.69
N CYS A 105 8.59 -11.05 -10.02
CA CYS A 105 7.55 -10.03 -9.96
C CYS A 105 6.37 -10.49 -9.10
N TYR A 106 6.02 -9.68 -8.09
CA TYR A 106 4.94 -10.00 -7.14
C TYR A 106 4.51 -8.78 -6.33
N ARG A 107 3.31 -8.87 -5.73
CA ARG A 107 2.82 -7.85 -4.80
C ARG A 107 3.41 -8.04 -3.42
N LEU A 108 4.21 -7.05 -2.98
CA LEU A 108 4.78 -7.01 -1.63
C LEU A 108 3.75 -6.56 -0.59
N VAL A 109 2.98 -5.51 -0.90
CA VAL A 109 1.95 -4.97 0.01
C VAL A 109 0.61 -4.88 -0.70
N HIS A 110 -0.42 -5.45 -0.09
CA HIS A 110 -1.79 -5.43 -0.56
C HIS A 110 -2.71 -4.72 0.45
N GLY A 111 -2.47 -3.46 0.71
CA GLY A 111 -3.35 -2.61 1.51
C GLY A 111 -3.76 -3.20 2.84
N GLU A 112 -5.04 -3.32 3.03
CA GLU A 112 -5.69 -3.83 4.24
C GLU A 112 -5.26 -5.27 4.58
N GLY A 113 -5.00 -6.09 3.58
CA GLY A 113 -4.57 -7.48 3.76
C GLY A 113 -3.21 -7.60 4.47
N ASP A 114 -2.35 -6.61 4.32
CA ASP A 114 -1.06 -6.53 5.00
C ASP A 114 -1.07 -5.54 6.19
N GLY A 115 -2.26 -5.05 6.58
CA GLY A 115 -2.44 -4.08 7.65
C GLY A 115 -1.82 -2.71 7.36
N LEU A 116 -1.73 -2.34 6.08
CA LEU A 116 -1.25 -1.04 5.59
C LEU A 116 -2.32 -0.43 4.66
N PRO A 117 -3.51 -0.07 5.19
CA PRO A 117 -4.67 0.30 4.40
C PRO A 117 -4.40 1.50 3.49
N GLY A 118 -4.64 1.29 2.19
CA GLY A 118 -4.39 2.29 1.17
C GLY A 118 -2.95 2.31 0.63
N LEU A 119 -2.13 1.30 0.91
CA LEU A 119 -0.79 1.13 0.33
C LEU A 119 -0.75 -0.09 -0.58
N VAL A 120 -0.24 0.07 -1.79
CA VAL A 120 0.13 -1.03 -2.69
C VAL A 120 1.61 -0.90 -3.01
N VAL A 121 2.34 -2.02 -2.93
CA VAL A 121 3.73 -2.09 -3.37
C VAL A 121 3.90 -3.35 -4.21
N ASP A 122 4.34 -3.18 -5.44
CA ASP A 122 4.66 -4.28 -6.35
C ASP A 122 6.16 -4.30 -6.65
N ILE A 123 6.73 -5.50 -6.67
CA ILE A 123 8.14 -5.74 -7.01
C ILE A 123 8.23 -6.23 -8.45
N TYR A 124 9.16 -5.66 -9.21
CA TYR A 124 9.50 -6.02 -10.58
C TYR A 124 11.02 -6.18 -10.69
N GLY A 125 11.51 -7.40 -10.46
CA GLY A 125 12.94 -7.65 -10.37
C GLY A 125 13.61 -6.84 -9.27
N THR A 126 14.42 -5.85 -9.66
CA THR A 126 15.12 -4.96 -8.72
C THR A 126 14.41 -3.62 -8.46
N VAL A 127 13.20 -3.44 -8.98
CA VAL A 127 12.45 -2.20 -8.82
C VAL A 127 11.19 -2.41 -8.00
N ALA A 128 10.96 -1.54 -7.02
CA ALA A 128 9.69 -1.48 -6.29
C ALA A 128 8.82 -0.34 -6.83
N VAL A 129 7.55 -0.61 -7.11
CA VAL A 129 6.58 0.41 -7.51
C VAL A 129 5.56 0.59 -6.40
N VAL A 130 5.46 1.81 -5.90
CA VAL A 130 4.60 2.21 -4.79
C VAL A 130 3.37 2.95 -5.34
N GLN A 131 2.18 2.59 -4.88
CA GLN A 131 0.95 3.35 -5.10
C GLN A 131 0.27 3.64 -3.76
N CYS A 132 0.04 4.92 -3.50
CA CYS A 132 -0.69 5.41 -2.34
C CYS A 132 -2.12 5.74 -2.74
N HIS A 133 -3.09 5.11 -2.08
CA HIS A 133 -4.53 5.32 -2.28
C HIS A 133 -5.17 6.17 -1.17
N SER A 134 -4.36 6.71 -0.26
CA SER A 134 -4.78 7.63 0.80
C SER A 134 -3.75 8.71 1.02
N VAL A 135 -4.21 9.85 1.55
CA VAL A 135 -3.34 11.01 1.82
C VAL A 135 -2.25 10.64 2.82
N GLY A 136 -2.59 9.93 3.90
CA GLY A 136 -1.60 9.56 4.91
C GLY A 136 -0.50 8.64 4.37
N MET A 137 -0.84 7.67 3.52
CA MET A 137 0.17 6.82 2.87
C MET A 137 1.06 7.63 1.92
N TYR A 138 0.47 8.58 1.17
CA TYR A 138 1.24 9.44 0.29
C TYR A 138 2.23 10.33 1.05
N LEU A 139 1.80 10.91 2.17
CA LEU A 139 2.69 11.70 3.02
C LEU A 139 3.83 10.86 3.63
N ALA A 140 3.56 9.60 3.96
CA ALA A 140 4.53 8.65 4.52
C ALA A 140 5.40 7.94 3.46
N ARG A 141 5.25 8.23 2.15
CA ARG A 141 5.90 7.46 1.07
C ARG A 141 7.42 7.40 1.17
N GLN A 142 8.09 8.41 1.73
CA GLN A 142 9.53 8.39 1.94
C GLN A 142 9.95 7.43 3.07
N ASP A 143 9.16 7.35 4.15
CA ASP A 143 9.38 6.41 5.25
C ASP A 143 9.14 4.98 4.76
N ILE A 144 8.11 4.78 3.93
CA ILE A 144 7.80 3.51 3.27
C ILE A 144 8.95 3.08 2.35
N ALA A 145 9.49 4.01 1.55
CA ALA A 145 10.63 3.73 0.68
C ALA A 145 11.86 3.27 1.49
N ARG A 146 12.19 3.98 2.58
CA ARG A 146 13.27 3.56 3.49
C ARG A 146 13.01 2.19 4.12
N ALA A 147 11.78 1.87 4.46
CA ALA A 147 11.41 0.57 5.00
C ALA A 147 11.55 -0.56 3.97
N ILE A 148 11.23 -0.32 2.70
CA ILE A 148 11.47 -1.26 1.59
C ILE A 148 12.97 -1.52 1.46
N LEU A 149 13.80 -0.48 1.44
CA LEU A 149 15.25 -0.62 1.39
C LEU A 149 15.80 -1.39 2.59
N ALA A 150 15.27 -1.15 3.79
CA ALA A 150 15.67 -1.89 4.99
C ALA A 150 15.35 -3.39 4.91
N ALA A 151 14.25 -3.77 4.25
CA ALA A 151 13.85 -5.17 4.08
C ALA A 151 14.61 -5.91 2.97
N TYR A 152 14.96 -5.20 1.88
CA TYR A 152 15.55 -5.81 0.68
C TYR A 152 17.08 -5.62 0.59
N GLY A 153 17.63 -4.57 1.21
CA GLY A 153 19.02 -4.17 1.02
C GLY A 153 19.31 -3.86 -0.46
N ASP A 154 20.49 -4.27 -0.92
CA ASP A 154 20.97 -4.01 -2.29
C ASP A 154 20.20 -4.73 -3.40
N ARG A 155 19.21 -5.57 -3.07
CA ARG A 155 18.36 -6.24 -4.07
C ARG A 155 17.36 -5.29 -4.74
N ILE A 156 17.04 -4.16 -4.13
CA ILE A 156 16.23 -3.10 -4.75
C ILE A 156 17.17 -1.97 -5.17
N THR A 157 17.18 -1.67 -6.48
CA THR A 157 18.00 -0.63 -7.10
C THR A 157 17.23 0.65 -7.39
N ALA A 158 15.90 0.61 -7.39
CA ALA A 158 15.06 1.79 -7.54
C ALA A 158 13.69 1.61 -6.90
N ILE A 159 13.10 2.72 -6.44
CA ILE A 159 11.72 2.79 -5.94
C ILE A 159 10.99 3.90 -6.68
N TYR A 160 9.92 3.55 -7.37
CA TYR A 160 9.11 4.48 -8.17
C TYR A 160 7.75 4.71 -7.50
N ASP A 161 7.39 5.97 -7.27
CA ASP A 161 6.05 6.38 -6.81
C ASP A 161 5.14 6.59 -8.02
N LYS A 162 4.06 5.83 -8.08
CA LYS A 162 3.02 5.93 -9.11
C LYS A 162 1.67 6.28 -8.49
N SER A 163 1.65 7.30 -7.67
CA SER A 163 0.48 7.67 -6.86
C SER A 163 -0.36 8.81 -7.44
N SER A 164 0.10 9.51 -8.49
CA SER A 164 -0.57 10.72 -8.99
C SER A 164 -2.04 10.51 -9.34
N GLN A 165 -2.39 9.32 -9.84
CA GLN A 165 -3.75 8.97 -10.23
C GLN A 165 -4.55 8.22 -9.14
N THR A 166 -3.91 7.83 -8.05
CA THR A 166 -4.52 7.00 -6.98
C THR A 166 -4.75 7.75 -5.68
N VAL A 167 -3.97 8.81 -5.43
CA VAL A 167 -4.20 9.71 -4.30
C VAL A 167 -5.52 10.46 -4.52
N PRO A 168 -6.35 10.64 -3.49
CA PRO A 168 -7.61 11.36 -3.61
C PRO A 168 -7.42 12.76 -4.21
N PHE A 169 -8.08 13.03 -5.33
CA PHE A 169 -7.98 14.30 -6.06
C PHE A 169 -8.34 15.52 -5.20
N ASN A 170 -9.32 15.36 -4.31
CA ASN A 170 -9.81 16.44 -3.44
C ASN A 170 -8.75 16.93 -2.45
N ALA A 171 -7.75 16.13 -2.14
CA ALA A 171 -6.66 16.50 -1.22
C ALA A 171 -5.70 17.54 -1.81
N ARG A 172 -5.75 17.80 -3.12
CA ARG A 172 -4.93 18.81 -3.83
C ARG A 172 -3.43 18.76 -3.53
N LEU A 173 -2.88 17.55 -3.35
CA LEU A 173 -1.48 17.35 -2.93
C LEU A 173 -0.46 17.67 -4.03
N GLY A 174 -0.90 17.94 -5.26
CA GLY A 174 0.01 18.11 -6.41
C GLY A 174 0.88 16.87 -6.66
N ALA A 175 0.33 15.67 -6.41
CA ALA A 175 1.07 14.42 -6.54
C ALA A 175 1.60 14.24 -7.97
N VAL A 176 2.89 13.96 -8.07
CA VAL A 176 3.61 13.70 -9.33
C VAL A 176 4.30 12.35 -9.19
N ASP A 177 4.17 11.51 -10.23
CA ASP A 177 4.87 10.24 -10.30
C ASP A 177 6.38 10.47 -10.50
N GLY A 178 7.21 9.60 -9.91
CA GLY A 178 8.66 9.72 -10.01
C GLY A 178 9.42 8.80 -9.06
N TYR A 179 10.75 8.80 -9.17
CA TYR A 179 11.60 7.99 -8.30
C TYR A 179 11.71 8.59 -6.90
N LEU A 180 11.42 7.77 -5.89
CA LEU A 180 11.67 8.09 -4.47
C LEU A 180 13.12 7.76 -4.09
N TRP A 181 13.71 6.77 -4.77
CA TRP A 181 15.09 6.35 -4.57
C TRP A 181 15.64 5.68 -5.84
N GLY A 182 16.93 5.86 -6.09
CA GLY A 182 17.60 5.30 -7.26
C GLY A 182 17.02 5.77 -8.58
N SER A 183 17.29 5.03 -9.62
CA SER A 183 16.71 5.21 -10.95
C SER A 183 16.84 3.91 -11.73
N SER A 184 16.02 3.72 -12.75
CA SER A 184 16.13 2.60 -13.68
C SER A 184 16.13 3.13 -15.12
N ASP A 185 16.81 2.48 -16.03
CA ASP A 185 16.84 2.85 -17.46
C ASP A 185 15.66 2.15 -18.16
N HIS A 186 14.62 2.88 -18.47
CA HIS A 186 13.24 2.46 -18.34
C HIS A 186 12.46 2.10 -19.54
N SER A 187 13.00 2.04 -20.67
CA SER A 187 12.17 1.79 -21.86
C SER A 187 11.57 0.37 -21.90
N ALA A 188 12.16 -0.59 -21.17
CA ALA A 188 11.69 -1.97 -21.18
C ALA A 188 12.32 -2.80 -20.05
N HIS A 189 11.62 -2.95 -18.94
CA HIS A 189 12.06 -3.82 -17.85
C HIS A 189 11.51 -5.23 -18.04
N VAL A 190 12.40 -6.23 -18.16
CA VAL A 190 12.00 -7.63 -18.31
C VAL A 190 11.90 -8.26 -16.92
N VAL A 191 10.74 -8.82 -16.62
CA VAL A 191 10.50 -9.61 -15.40
C VAL A 191 10.20 -11.07 -15.77
N THR A 192 10.37 -11.94 -14.81
CA THR A 192 10.07 -13.37 -14.94
C THR A 192 8.87 -13.73 -14.08
N GLU A 193 7.91 -14.47 -14.64
CA GLU A 193 6.76 -15.03 -13.92
C GLU A 193 6.54 -16.47 -14.37
N ASN A 194 6.65 -17.43 -13.45
CA ASN A 194 6.53 -18.86 -13.73
C ASN A 194 7.45 -19.32 -14.88
N GLY A 195 8.68 -18.81 -14.93
CA GLY A 195 9.67 -19.09 -15.97
C GLY A 195 9.46 -18.36 -17.30
N GLU A 196 8.37 -17.60 -17.48
CA GLU A 196 8.09 -16.82 -18.69
C GLU A 196 8.51 -15.35 -18.49
N LYS A 197 9.00 -14.74 -19.57
CA LYS A 197 9.47 -13.34 -19.55
C LYS A 197 8.39 -12.39 -20.03
N PHE A 198 8.20 -11.32 -19.27
CA PHE A 198 7.27 -10.23 -19.59
C PHE A 198 7.97 -8.89 -19.59
N LEU A 199 7.58 -8.04 -20.52
CA LEU A 199 8.01 -6.67 -20.60
C LEU A 199 7.07 -5.81 -19.76
N VAL A 200 7.59 -5.14 -18.73
CA VAL A 200 6.81 -4.29 -17.82
C VAL A 200 7.24 -2.83 -17.96
N ASN A 201 6.26 -1.95 -17.98
CA ASN A 201 6.49 -0.50 -17.96
C ASN A 201 5.64 0.13 -16.87
N TRP A 202 6.25 0.49 -15.74
CA TRP A 202 5.53 1.12 -14.62
C TRP A 202 5.24 2.59 -14.86
N GLU A 203 5.95 3.29 -15.71
CA GLU A 203 5.73 4.71 -15.99
C GLU A 203 4.46 4.91 -16.85
N GLN A 204 4.31 4.16 -17.92
CA GLN A 204 3.22 4.33 -18.89
C GLN A 204 2.14 3.24 -18.80
N GLY A 205 2.45 2.10 -18.20
CA GLY A 205 1.53 0.97 -18.07
C GLY A 205 0.37 1.25 -17.10
N GLN A 206 -0.67 0.45 -17.21
CA GLN A 206 -1.81 0.50 -16.29
C GLN A 206 -1.43 -0.04 -14.90
N LYS A 207 -2.19 0.36 -13.86
CA LYS A 207 -1.91 0.00 -12.46
C LYS A 207 -0.47 0.35 -12.10
N THR A 208 0.28 -0.59 -11.54
CA THR A 208 1.72 -0.46 -11.25
C THR A 208 2.62 -0.80 -12.43
N GLY A 209 2.06 -1.17 -13.59
CA GLY A 209 2.79 -1.53 -14.82
C GLY A 209 2.47 -2.91 -15.36
N PHE A 210 1.93 -3.82 -14.53
CA PHE A 210 1.58 -5.20 -14.91
C PHE A 210 0.41 -5.72 -14.08
N PHE A 211 -0.33 -6.69 -14.63
CA PHE A 211 -1.49 -7.30 -13.97
C PHE A 211 -1.05 -8.55 -13.19
N LEU A 212 -0.41 -8.38 -12.03
CA LEU A 212 0.07 -9.47 -11.18
C LEU A 212 -1.04 -10.42 -10.71
N ASP A 213 -2.27 -9.90 -10.58
CA ASP A 213 -3.47 -10.66 -10.24
C ASP A 213 -3.89 -11.68 -11.30
N GLN A 214 -3.37 -11.58 -12.53
CA GLN A 214 -3.65 -12.51 -13.63
C GLN A 214 -2.62 -13.65 -13.77
N ARG A 215 -1.72 -13.83 -12.81
CA ARG A 215 -0.67 -14.87 -12.84
C ARG A 215 -1.23 -16.26 -13.12
N GLU A 216 -2.22 -16.69 -12.35
CA GLU A 216 -2.84 -18.00 -12.48
C GLU A 216 -3.53 -18.17 -13.84
N ASN A 217 -4.18 -17.12 -14.32
CA ASN A 217 -4.82 -17.14 -15.64
C ASN A 217 -3.80 -17.27 -16.77
N ARG A 218 -2.65 -16.58 -16.68
CA ARG A 218 -1.56 -16.73 -17.64
C ARG A 218 -0.99 -18.14 -17.65
N GLU A 219 -0.80 -18.74 -16.48
CA GLU A 219 -0.34 -20.14 -16.37
C GLU A 219 -1.35 -21.12 -16.98
N LEU A 220 -2.65 -20.91 -16.77
CA LEU A 220 -3.69 -21.70 -17.43
C LEU A 220 -3.64 -21.55 -18.95
N VAL A 221 -3.48 -20.33 -19.47
CA VAL A 221 -3.31 -20.10 -20.92
C VAL A 221 -2.10 -20.88 -21.45
N LYS A 222 -0.93 -20.77 -20.80
CA LYS A 222 0.27 -21.53 -21.16
C LYS A 222 -0.01 -23.03 -21.23
N ARG A 223 -0.63 -23.57 -20.18
CA ARG A 223 -0.96 -25.00 -20.08
C ARG A 223 -1.88 -25.48 -21.20
N TYR A 224 -2.95 -24.72 -21.50
CA TYR A 224 -3.95 -25.14 -22.49
C TYR A 224 -3.61 -24.77 -23.94
N SER A 225 -2.67 -23.87 -24.18
CA SER A 225 -2.25 -23.44 -25.50
C SER A 225 -1.19 -24.36 -26.14
N LYS A 226 -0.55 -25.22 -25.36
CA LYS A 226 0.53 -26.10 -25.86
C LYS A 226 0.09 -26.94 -27.07
N GLY A 227 0.76 -26.72 -28.21
CA GLY A 227 0.47 -27.44 -29.47
C GLY A 227 -0.84 -27.01 -30.13
N ARG A 228 -1.41 -25.84 -29.78
CA ARG A 228 -2.69 -25.34 -30.34
C ARG A 228 -2.52 -23.97 -30.97
N THR A 229 -3.39 -23.63 -31.88
CA THR A 229 -3.58 -22.27 -32.36
C THR A 229 -4.51 -21.52 -31.38
N VAL A 230 -4.06 -20.40 -30.88
CA VAL A 230 -4.80 -19.57 -29.90
C VAL A 230 -5.21 -18.27 -30.58
N LEU A 231 -6.50 -17.92 -30.49
CA LEU A 231 -7.02 -16.63 -30.92
C LEU A 231 -7.14 -15.70 -29.68
N ASN A 232 -6.37 -14.62 -29.69
CA ASN A 232 -6.56 -13.53 -28.72
C ASN A 232 -7.59 -12.54 -29.28
N THR A 233 -8.72 -12.37 -28.57
CA THR A 233 -9.81 -11.46 -28.95
C THR A 233 -9.77 -10.12 -28.18
N PHE A 234 -8.81 -9.95 -27.30
CA PHE A 234 -8.61 -8.72 -26.52
C PHE A 234 -7.37 -7.97 -27.05
N LYS A 235 -7.50 -6.64 -27.11
CA LYS A 235 -6.43 -5.74 -27.56
C LYS A 235 -5.77 -5.08 -26.36
#